data_86083918b63fe845c138d4d4a4ba2f2b
#
_entry.id   86083918b63fe845c138d4d4a4ba2f2b
#
_cell.length_a   1.000
_cell.length_b   1.000
_cell.length_c   1.000
_cell.angle_alpha   90.00
_cell.angle_beta   90.00
_cell.angle_gamma   90.00
#
_symmetry.space_group_name_H-M   'P 1'
#
loop_
_entity.id
_entity.type
_entity.pdbx_description
1 polymer ?
#
loop_
_entity_poly.entity_id
_entity_poly.type
_entity_poly.pdbx_seq_one_letter_code
_entity_poly.pdbx_strand_id
1 'polypeptide(L)'
;MLKIFELIGRYFILMGKVFSRPEKRAIYRRRIIYEMESLGLNSIGLTAIISVFIGAVITLQMSINLESPFIPKYIIGYATRETMILEFSSTVVALILAGKVGSSIASEIGTMRITEQIDALEIMGVNSASYLILPKIVATVLFFPFLAILSILIGIAGGYLISALTGIMIPDDYVQGLLYDFRPYSITYTLIKMAVFAFIITSISAFYGYNARGNSLEVGTASTRAVVASSIVILLFDLILTQVLLI
;
A
#
# COMPACT_ATOMS: atom_id res chain seq x y z
N MET A 1 29.14 2.44 3.37
CA MET A 1 28.47 3.77 3.44
C MET A 1 28.36 4.44 2.08
N LEU A 2 29.44 4.63 1.31
CA LEU A 2 29.39 5.31 -0.02
C LEU A 2 28.35 4.72 -1.00
N LYS A 3 28.18 3.39 -1.06
CA LYS A 3 27.19 2.74 -1.95
C LYS A 3 25.73 3.11 -1.62
N ILE A 4 25.40 3.36 -0.35
CA ILE A 4 24.05 3.75 0.06
C ILE A 4 23.77 5.18 -0.38
N PHE A 5 24.71 6.11 -0.20
CA PHE A 5 24.57 7.49 -0.65
C PHE A 5 24.44 7.58 -2.18
N GLU A 6 25.20 6.75 -2.91
CA GLU A 6 25.11 6.64 -4.37
C GLU A 6 23.71 6.15 -4.80
N LEU A 7 23.16 5.12 -4.13
CA LEU A 7 21.83 4.59 -4.42
C LEU A 7 20.75 5.63 -4.18
N ILE A 8 20.83 6.35 -3.05
CA ILE A 8 19.89 7.43 -2.72
C ILE A 8 20.01 8.57 -3.75
N GLY A 9 21.22 8.96 -4.11
CA GLY A 9 21.43 10.00 -5.14
C GLY A 9 20.83 9.63 -6.49
N ARG A 10 21.05 8.40 -6.96
CA ARG A 10 20.45 7.88 -8.20
C ARG A 10 18.92 7.84 -8.15
N TYR A 11 18.35 7.51 -6.98
CA TYR A 11 16.89 7.51 -6.79
C TYR A 11 16.31 8.93 -6.96
N PHE A 12 16.90 9.94 -6.32
CA PHE A 12 16.44 11.33 -6.45
C PHE A 12 16.62 11.88 -7.86
N ILE A 13 17.72 11.54 -8.55
CA ILE A 13 17.94 11.91 -9.95
C ILE A 13 16.86 11.30 -10.85
N LEU A 14 16.52 10.02 -10.65
CA LEU A 14 15.46 9.36 -11.41
C LEU A 14 14.11 10.02 -11.13
N MET A 15 13.77 10.29 -9.86
CA MET A 15 12.51 10.96 -9.51
C MET A 15 12.45 12.38 -10.11
N GLY A 16 13.55 13.12 -10.15
CA GLY A 16 13.63 14.39 -10.87
C GLY A 16 13.30 14.26 -12.36
N LYS A 17 13.78 13.20 -13.02
CA LYS A 17 13.43 12.90 -14.43
C LYS A 17 11.97 12.52 -14.60
N VAL A 18 11.39 11.75 -13.66
CA VAL A 18 9.98 11.32 -13.66
C VAL A 18 9.04 12.52 -13.66
N PHE A 19 9.33 13.53 -12.82
CA PHE A 19 8.50 14.73 -12.73
C PHE A 19 8.88 15.83 -13.73
N SER A 20 9.93 15.64 -14.56
CA SER A 20 10.33 16.58 -15.59
C SER A 20 9.66 16.26 -16.91
N ARG A 21 9.22 17.30 -17.64
CA ARG A 21 8.70 17.23 -19.02
C ARG A 21 7.64 16.13 -19.22
N PRO A 22 6.44 16.27 -18.65
CA PRO A 22 5.37 15.33 -18.88
C PRO A 22 4.92 15.39 -20.35
N GLU A 23 4.59 14.22 -20.89
CA GLU A 23 4.01 14.05 -22.23
C GLU A 23 2.63 14.73 -22.36
N LYS A 24 2.01 14.68 -23.54
CA LYS A 24 0.66 15.26 -23.76
C LYS A 24 -0.37 14.69 -22.78
N ARG A 25 -1.13 15.55 -22.10
CA ARG A 25 -2.10 15.19 -21.06
C ARG A 25 -3.07 14.06 -21.44
N ALA A 26 -3.47 13.97 -22.70
CA ALA A 26 -4.39 12.93 -23.16
C ALA A 26 -3.78 11.52 -23.07
N ILE A 27 -2.48 11.36 -23.36
CA ILE A 27 -1.76 10.09 -23.31
C ILE A 27 -1.63 9.65 -21.83
N TYR A 28 -1.29 10.59 -20.94
CA TYR A 28 -1.21 10.32 -19.50
C TYR A 28 -2.52 9.83 -18.92
N ARG A 29 -3.62 10.52 -19.22
CA ARG A 29 -4.92 10.16 -18.67
C ARG A 29 -5.34 8.75 -19.02
N ARG A 30 -5.14 8.32 -20.28
CA ARG A 30 -5.43 6.95 -20.71
C ARG A 30 -4.56 5.91 -20.00
N ARG A 31 -3.27 6.21 -19.83
CA ARG A 31 -2.34 5.32 -19.12
C ARG A 31 -2.65 5.23 -17.63
N ILE A 32 -2.96 6.35 -16.96
CA ILE A 32 -3.35 6.35 -15.54
C ILE A 32 -4.55 5.43 -15.32
N ILE A 33 -5.59 5.52 -16.18
CA ILE A 33 -6.78 4.66 -16.07
C ILE A 33 -6.40 3.19 -16.24
N TYR A 34 -5.57 2.86 -17.22
CA TYR A 34 -5.06 1.51 -17.42
C TYR A 34 -4.29 0.99 -16.21
N GLU A 35 -3.40 1.81 -15.65
CA GLU A 35 -2.63 1.43 -14.44
C GLU A 35 -3.51 1.31 -13.19
N MET A 36 -4.56 2.13 -13.07
CA MET A 36 -5.57 1.98 -11.99
C MET A 36 -6.29 0.64 -12.07
N GLU A 37 -6.63 0.19 -13.27
CA GLU A 37 -7.21 -1.13 -13.49
C GLU A 37 -6.21 -2.24 -13.17
N SER A 38 -5.03 -2.19 -13.76
CA SER A 38 -4.01 -3.22 -13.66
C SER A 38 -3.45 -3.38 -12.23
N LEU A 39 -3.10 -2.28 -11.57
CA LEU A 39 -2.48 -2.29 -10.25
C LEU A 39 -3.50 -2.20 -9.11
N GLY A 40 -4.58 -1.46 -9.33
CA GLY A 40 -5.61 -1.19 -8.33
C GLY A 40 -6.70 -2.25 -8.28
N LEU A 41 -7.54 -2.33 -9.32
CA LEU A 41 -8.70 -3.24 -9.34
C LEU A 41 -8.29 -4.70 -9.15
N ASN A 42 -7.21 -5.13 -9.79
CA ASN A 42 -6.67 -6.49 -9.61
C ASN A 42 -6.17 -6.78 -8.19
N SER A 43 -6.04 -5.75 -7.33
CA SER A 43 -5.63 -5.91 -5.93
C SER A 43 -6.80 -5.99 -4.95
N ILE A 44 -8.03 -5.66 -5.38
CA ILE A 44 -9.22 -5.68 -4.53
C ILE A 44 -9.44 -7.05 -3.91
N GLY A 45 -9.44 -8.11 -4.70
CA GLY A 45 -9.71 -9.47 -4.21
C GLY A 45 -8.73 -9.91 -3.12
N LEU A 46 -7.44 -9.67 -3.32
CA LEU A 46 -6.41 -9.99 -2.33
C LEU A 46 -6.61 -9.16 -1.05
N THR A 47 -6.80 -7.85 -1.18
CA THR A 47 -7.05 -6.96 -0.04
C THR A 47 -8.29 -7.37 0.74
N ALA A 48 -9.39 -7.70 0.04
CA ALA A 48 -10.63 -8.12 0.67
C ALA A 48 -10.47 -9.41 1.50
N ILE A 49 -9.87 -10.44 0.91
CA ILE A 49 -9.66 -11.72 1.61
C ILE A 49 -8.82 -11.51 2.87
N ILE A 50 -7.70 -10.82 2.75
CA ILE A 50 -6.79 -10.57 3.87
C ILE A 50 -7.49 -9.75 4.96
N SER A 51 -8.26 -8.73 4.59
CA SER A 51 -8.95 -7.86 5.54
C SER A 51 -10.00 -8.60 6.36
N VAL A 52 -10.78 -9.53 5.75
CA VAL A 52 -11.73 -10.37 6.49
C VAL A 52 -11.02 -11.16 7.58
N PHE A 53 -9.95 -11.88 7.21
CA PHE A 53 -9.23 -12.73 8.16
C PHE A 53 -8.53 -11.91 9.25
N ILE A 54 -7.91 -10.80 8.90
CA ILE A 54 -7.26 -9.92 9.88
C ILE A 54 -8.29 -9.36 10.85
N GLY A 55 -9.42 -8.84 10.38
CA GLY A 55 -10.48 -8.32 11.22
C GLY A 55 -11.05 -9.38 12.18
N ALA A 56 -11.25 -10.59 11.68
CA ALA A 56 -11.67 -11.73 12.51
C ALA A 56 -10.63 -12.08 13.60
N VAL A 57 -9.34 -12.17 13.22
CA VAL A 57 -8.24 -12.49 14.14
C VAL A 57 -8.09 -11.42 15.23
N ILE A 58 -8.13 -10.12 14.83
CA ILE A 58 -8.03 -9.01 15.79
C ILE A 58 -9.19 -9.07 16.80
N THR A 59 -10.41 -9.31 16.33
CA THR A 59 -11.58 -9.41 17.22
C THR A 59 -11.43 -10.56 18.22
N LEU A 60 -10.97 -11.73 17.79
CA LEU A 60 -10.68 -12.86 18.67
C LEU A 60 -9.59 -12.51 19.69
N GLN A 61 -8.50 -11.91 19.23
CA GLN A 61 -7.38 -11.53 20.09
C GLN A 61 -7.79 -10.46 21.11
N MET A 62 -8.56 -9.45 20.71
CA MET A 62 -9.07 -8.44 21.63
C MET A 62 -10.05 -9.05 22.65
N SER A 63 -10.87 -10.02 22.24
CA SER A 63 -11.75 -10.73 23.17
C SER A 63 -10.97 -11.46 24.27
N ILE A 64 -9.88 -12.13 23.92
CA ILE A 64 -9.02 -12.83 24.89
C ILE A 64 -8.27 -11.83 25.79
N ASN A 65 -7.71 -10.76 25.21
CA ASN A 65 -6.92 -9.79 25.95
C ASN A 65 -7.76 -8.93 26.92
N LEU A 66 -9.03 -8.71 26.60
CA LEU A 66 -9.95 -7.89 27.37
C LEU A 66 -10.95 -8.75 28.19
N GLU A 67 -10.66 -10.03 28.39
CA GLU A 67 -11.49 -10.92 29.21
C GLU A 67 -11.36 -10.56 30.70
N SER A 68 -12.21 -9.65 31.16
CA SER A 68 -12.28 -9.23 32.55
C SER A 68 -13.73 -8.87 32.89
N PRO A 69 -14.26 -9.28 34.09
CA PRO A 69 -15.61 -8.93 34.51
C PRO A 69 -15.84 -7.41 34.64
N PHE A 70 -14.78 -6.63 34.76
CA PHE A 70 -14.86 -5.17 34.94
C PHE A 70 -14.85 -4.40 33.63
N ILE A 71 -14.51 -5.06 32.50
CA ILE A 71 -14.43 -4.42 31.19
C ILE A 71 -15.69 -4.71 30.38
N PRO A 72 -16.46 -3.67 30.00
CA PRO A 72 -17.63 -3.85 29.16
C PRO A 72 -17.27 -4.46 27.80
N LYS A 73 -18.06 -5.43 27.32
CA LYS A 73 -17.77 -6.18 26.09
C LYS A 73 -17.73 -5.31 24.81
N TYR A 74 -18.45 -4.19 24.78
CA TYR A 74 -18.43 -3.28 23.63
C TYR A 74 -17.02 -2.71 23.35
N ILE A 75 -16.13 -2.69 24.35
CA ILE A 75 -14.73 -2.22 24.18
C ILE A 75 -13.97 -3.09 23.18
N ILE A 76 -14.33 -4.36 23.01
CA ILE A 76 -13.73 -5.24 22.01
C ILE A 76 -14.01 -4.72 20.60
N GLY A 77 -15.26 -4.34 20.31
CA GLY A 77 -15.61 -3.74 19.01
C GLY A 77 -14.91 -2.40 18.76
N TYR A 78 -14.84 -1.55 19.79
CA TYR A 78 -14.08 -0.30 19.75
C TYR A 78 -12.59 -0.53 19.44
N ALA A 79 -11.94 -1.40 20.20
CA ALA A 79 -10.51 -1.70 20.02
C ALA A 79 -10.22 -2.33 18.64
N THR A 80 -11.10 -3.22 18.17
CA THR A 80 -10.98 -3.80 16.82
C THR A 80 -11.06 -2.72 15.75
N ARG A 81 -12.05 -1.81 15.83
CA ARG A 81 -12.18 -0.70 14.88
C ARG A 81 -10.94 0.20 14.87
N GLU A 82 -10.51 0.65 16.05
CA GLU A 82 -9.33 1.53 16.15
C GLU A 82 -8.08 0.87 15.58
N THR A 83 -7.84 -0.38 15.93
CA THR A 83 -6.68 -1.14 15.42
C THR A 83 -6.75 -1.31 13.90
N MET A 84 -7.94 -1.60 13.35
CA MET A 84 -8.14 -1.70 11.90
C MET A 84 -7.89 -0.37 11.20
N ILE A 85 -8.44 0.72 11.71
CA ILE A 85 -8.31 2.04 11.08
C ILE A 85 -6.89 2.57 11.18
N LEU A 86 -6.28 2.56 12.38
CA LEU A 86 -5.00 3.22 12.61
C LEU A 86 -3.82 2.50 11.97
N GLU A 87 -3.82 1.15 11.98
CA GLU A 87 -2.62 0.40 11.58
C GLU A 87 -2.87 -0.63 10.47
N PHE A 88 -3.82 -1.55 10.65
CA PHE A 88 -3.91 -2.71 9.77
C PHE A 88 -4.33 -2.36 8.34
N SER A 89 -5.31 -1.48 8.17
CA SER A 89 -5.81 -1.12 6.84
C SER A 89 -4.84 -0.24 6.04
N SER A 90 -3.89 0.41 6.68
CA SER A 90 -2.82 1.14 5.99
C SER A 90 -1.54 0.33 5.92
N THR A 91 -0.93 -0.01 7.06
CA THR A 91 0.43 -0.55 7.13
C THR A 91 0.51 -1.99 6.64
N VAL A 92 -0.35 -2.89 7.13
CA VAL A 92 -0.31 -4.31 6.72
C VAL A 92 -0.74 -4.46 5.25
N VAL A 93 -1.80 -3.76 4.84
CA VAL A 93 -2.23 -3.77 3.43
C VAL A 93 -1.14 -3.22 2.52
N ALA A 94 -0.45 -2.13 2.90
CA ALA A 94 0.66 -1.58 2.14
C ALA A 94 1.82 -2.58 1.99
N LEU A 95 2.19 -3.32 3.06
CA LEU A 95 3.24 -4.34 2.98
C LEU A 95 2.87 -5.48 2.02
N ILE A 96 1.62 -5.91 2.01
CA ILE A 96 1.13 -6.92 1.09
C ILE A 96 1.12 -6.40 -0.35
N LEU A 97 0.67 -5.15 -0.54
CA LEU A 97 0.70 -4.50 -1.85
C LEU A 97 2.13 -4.23 -2.33
N ALA A 98 3.09 -3.98 -1.44
CA ALA A 98 4.50 -3.92 -1.80
C ALA A 98 4.98 -5.25 -2.41
N GLY A 99 4.55 -6.38 -1.85
CA GLY A 99 4.81 -7.69 -2.42
C GLY A 99 4.17 -7.90 -3.79
N LYS A 100 2.89 -7.60 -3.95
CA LYS A 100 2.15 -7.84 -5.19
C LYS A 100 2.40 -6.78 -6.26
N VAL A 101 2.09 -5.53 -5.94
CA VAL A 101 2.15 -4.41 -6.89
C VAL A 101 3.59 -3.95 -7.09
N GLY A 102 4.38 -3.89 -6.01
CA GLY A 102 5.78 -3.51 -6.09
C GLY A 102 6.60 -4.49 -6.94
N SER A 103 6.42 -5.80 -6.74
CA SER A 103 7.10 -6.81 -7.55
C SER A 103 6.67 -6.75 -9.02
N SER A 104 5.38 -6.56 -9.28
CA SER A 104 4.83 -6.42 -10.64
C SER A 104 5.45 -5.23 -11.38
N ILE A 105 5.49 -4.05 -10.75
CA ILE A 105 6.08 -2.84 -11.32
C ILE A 105 7.58 -3.03 -11.61
N ALA A 106 8.32 -3.59 -10.64
CA ALA A 106 9.76 -3.80 -10.80
C ALA A 106 10.04 -4.81 -11.92
N SER A 107 9.26 -5.88 -12.02
CA SER A 107 9.40 -6.89 -13.08
C SER A 107 9.04 -6.35 -14.45
N GLU A 108 7.93 -5.61 -14.57
CA GLU A 108 7.49 -5.01 -15.83
C GLU A 108 8.54 -4.03 -16.38
N ILE A 109 8.93 -3.04 -15.56
CA ILE A 109 9.92 -2.04 -15.98
C ILE A 109 11.29 -2.69 -16.18
N GLY A 110 11.67 -3.66 -15.34
CA GLY A 110 12.90 -4.41 -15.48
C GLY A 110 12.96 -5.21 -16.78
N THR A 111 11.85 -5.85 -17.16
CA THR A 111 11.75 -6.54 -18.46
C THR A 111 11.89 -5.56 -19.63
N MET A 112 11.19 -4.41 -19.57
CA MET A 112 11.33 -3.37 -20.60
C MET A 112 12.77 -2.83 -20.69
N ARG A 113 13.51 -2.82 -19.58
CA ARG A 113 14.90 -2.39 -19.54
C ARG A 113 15.84 -3.38 -20.24
N ILE A 114 15.73 -4.66 -19.89
CA ILE A 114 16.62 -5.70 -20.45
C ILE A 114 16.30 -6.04 -21.92
N THR A 115 15.09 -5.73 -22.39
CA THR A 115 14.67 -5.88 -23.78
C THR A 115 14.87 -4.60 -24.61
N GLU A 116 15.62 -3.61 -24.09
CA GLU A 116 15.97 -2.35 -24.73
C GLU A 116 14.78 -1.46 -25.15
N GLN A 117 13.56 -1.76 -24.66
CA GLN A 117 12.38 -0.95 -24.96
C GLN A 117 12.49 0.47 -24.38
N ILE A 118 13.14 0.60 -23.21
CA ILE A 118 13.39 1.90 -22.59
C ILE A 118 14.37 2.71 -23.44
N ASP A 119 15.43 2.09 -23.97
CA ASP A 119 16.42 2.75 -24.82
C ASP A 119 15.80 3.17 -26.16
N ALA A 120 14.90 2.34 -26.72
CA ALA A 120 14.13 2.71 -27.92
C ALA A 120 13.25 3.95 -27.69
N LEU A 121 12.58 4.07 -26.51
CA LEU A 121 11.83 5.28 -26.16
C LEU A 121 12.72 6.52 -26.09
N GLU A 122 13.92 6.40 -25.52
CA GLU A 122 14.88 7.50 -25.40
C GLU A 122 15.42 7.94 -26.77
N ILE A 123 15.70 7.01 -27.68
CA ILE A 123 16.10 7.31 -29.06
C ILE A 123 15.00 8.07 -29.81
N MET A 124 13.73 7.75 -29.54
CA MET A 124 12.59 8.48 -30.09
C MET A 124 12.37 9.87 -29.47
N GLY A 125 13.21 10.30 -28.51
CA GLY A 125 13.12 11.58 -27.82
C GLY A 125 12.07 11.65 -26.73
N VAL A 126 11.48 10.51 -26.34
CA VAL A 126 10.51 10.41 -25.25
C VAL A 126 11.23 10.31 -23.91
N ASN A 127 10.79 11.06 -22.90
CA ASN A 127 11.29 10.88 -21.54
C ASN A 127 10.73 9.56 -20.97
N SER A 128 11.48 8.46 -21.12
CA SER A 128 11.11 7.11 -20.73
C SER A 128 10.71 7.03 -19.24
N ALA A 129 11.44 7.70 -18.36
CA ALA A 129 11.16 7.71 -16.92
C ALA A 129 9.78 8.35 -16.61
N SER A 130 9.50 9.53 -17.17
CA SER A 130 8.21 10.18 -17.00
C SER A 130 7.09 9.37 -17.65
N TYR A 131 7.30 8.83 -18.84
CA TYR A 131 6.28 8.10 -19.58
C TYR A 131 5.85 6.79 -18.91
N LEU A 132 6.79 6.05 -18.28
CA LEU A 132 6.51 4.74 -17.68
C LEU A 132 6.14 4.84 -16.20
N ILE A 133 6.82 5.71 -15.43
CA ILE A 133 6.74 5.69 -13.97
C ILE A 133 5.65 6.63 -13.46
N LEU A 134 5.52 7.84 -14.00
CA LEU A 134 4.58 8.83 -13.49
C LEU A 134 3.11 8.36 -13.51
N PRO A 135 2.59 7.71 -14.59
CA PRO A 135 1.23 7.19 -14.58
C PRO A 135 0.98 6.15 -13.48
N LYS A 136 1.99 5.30 -13.20
CA LYS A 136 1.90 4.28 -12.14
C LYS A 136 1.85 4.93 -10.75
N ILE A 137 2.69 5.95 -10.50
CA ILE A 137 2.67 6.70 -9.24
C ILE A 137 1.30 7.36 -9.03
N VAL A 138 0.79 8.07 -10.02
CA VAL A 138 -0.50 8.77 -9.91
C VAL A 138 -1.64 7.77 -9.72
N ALA A 139 -1.65 6.67 -10.47
CA ALA A 139 -2.66 5.64 -10.37
C ALA A 139 -2.70 5.01 -8.97
N THR A 140 -1.54 4.64 -8.41
CA THR A 140 -1.46 4.00 -7.09
C THR A 140 -1.78 4.98 -5.96
N VAL A 141 -1.28 6.21 -6.01
CA VAL A 141 -1.56 7.25 -4.99
C VAL A 141 -3.06 7.59 -4.95
N LEU A 142 -3.77 7.55 -6.07
CA LEU A 142 -5.22 7.78 -6.11
C LEU A 142 -6.02 6.55 -5.69
N PHE A 143 -5.59 5.35 -6.06
CA PHE A 143 -6.40 4.13 -5.88
C PHE A 143 -6.15 3.44 -4.52
N PHE A 144 -4.94 3.45 -3.98
CA PHE A 144 -4.61 2.75 -2.73
C PHE A 144 -5.37 3.28 -1.50
N PRO A 145 -5.61 4.61 -1.33
CA PRO A 145 -6.51 5.09 -0.30
C PRO A 145 -7.91 4.47 -0.37
N PHE A 146 -8.42 4.21 -1.57
CA PHE A 146 -9.69 3.49 -1.75
C PHE A 146 -9.59 2.02 -1.26
N LEU A 147 -8.47 1.33 -1.51
CA LEU A 147 -8.23 0.00 -0.98
C LEU A 147 -8.16 -0.02 0.57
N ALA A 148 -7.64 1.04 1.18
CA ALA A 148 -7.63 1.17 2.63
C ALA A 148 -9.05 1.30 3.20
N ILE A 149 -9.91 2.12 2.60
CA ILE A 149 -11.32 2.22 3.02
C ILE A 149 -12.02 0.85 2.88
N LEU A 150 -11.83 0.19 1.74
CA LEU A 150 -12.36 -1.14 1.50
C LEU A 150 -11.89 -2.14 2.57
N SER A 151 -10.60 -2.09 2.91
CA SER A 151 -10.00 -2.93 3.95
C SER A 151 -10.61 -2.69 5.33
N ILE A 152 -10.84 -1.43 5.71
CA ILE A 152 -11.52 -1.07 6.97
C ILE A 152 -12.91 -1.70 7.01
N LEU A 153 -13.73 -1.47 5.99
CA LEU A 153 -15.11 -1.94 5.95
C LEU A 153 -15.18 -3.47 6.00
N ILE A 154 -14.39 -4.13 5.17
CA ILE A 154 -14.36 -5.59 5.09
C ILE A 154 -13.77 -6.22 6.36
N GLY A 155 -12.74 -5.61 6.95
CA GLY A 155 -12.14 -6.09 8.19
C GLY A 155 -13.10 -5.98 9.38
N ILE A 156 -13.82 -4.88 9.50
CA ILE A 156 -14.88 -4.70 10.50
C ILE A 156 -15.99 -5.75 10.30
N ALA A 157 -16.41 -5.98 9.06
CA ALA A 157 -17.39 -7.01 8.74
C ALA A 157 -16.88 -8.42 9.10
N GLY A 158 -15.59 -8.70 8.88
CA GLY A 158 -14.93 -9.95 9.30
C GLY A 158 -14.96 -10.14 10.82
N GLY A 159 -14.70 -9.09 11.59
CA GLY A 159 -14.82 -9.09 13.05
C GLY A 159 -16.25 -9.33 13.54
N TYR A 160 -17.23 -8.70 12.91
CA TYR A 160 -18.65 -8.95 13.19
C TYR A 160 -19.03 -10.41 12.92
N LEU A 161 -18.58 -10.94 11.79
CA LEU A 161 -18.90 -12.29 11.36
C LEU A 161 -18.37 -13.34 12.35
N ILE A 162 -17.11 -13.17 12.81
CA ILE A 162 -16.52 -14.08 13.78
C ILE A 162 -17.20 -13.98 15.15
N SER A 163 -17.58 -12.78 15.61
CA SER A 163 -18.29 -12.61 16.87
C SER A 163 -19.66 -13.32 16.85
N ALA A 164 -20.38 -13.25 15.71
CA ALA A 164 -21.66 -13.94 15.53
C ALA A 164 -21.52 -15.46 15.45
N LEU A 165 -20.45 -15.96 14.80
CA LEU A 165 -20.23 -17.40 14.62
C LEU A 165 -19.72 -18.10 15.87
N THR A 166 -18.88 -17.44 16.65
CA THR A 166 -18.24 -18.05 17.84
C THR A 166 -19.02 -17.83 19.13
N GLY A 167 -19.97 -16.88 19.13
CA GLY A 167 -20.74 -16.53 20.35
C GLY A 167 -19.88 -15.90 21.46
N ILE A 168 -18.66 -15.44 21.16
CA ILE A 168 -17.75 -14.83 22.14
C ILE A 168 -18.34 -13.55 22.72
N MET A 169 -19.09 -12.81 21.91
CA MET A 169 -19.83 -11.62 22.33
C MET A 169 -21.15 -11.50 21.58
N ILE A 170 -22.08 -10.77 22.17
CA ILE A 170 -23.34 -10.45 21.49
C ILE A 170 -23.03 -9.52 20.31
N PRO A 171 -23.54 -9.78 19.09
CA PRO A 171 -23.28 -8.93 17.93
C PRO A 171 -23.65 -7.45 18.15
N ASP A 172 -24.68 -7.17 18.96
CA ASP A 172 -25.08 -5.81 19.30
C ASP A 172 -24.02 -5.08 20.12
N ASP A 173 -23.33 -5.76 21.04
CA ASP A 173 -22.21 -5.18 21.81
C ASP A 173 -21.06 -4.79 20.87
N TYR A 174 -20.79 -5.63 19.85
CA TYR A 174 -19.77 -5.32 18.83
C TYR A 174 -20.13 -4.04 18.07
N VAL A 175 -21.37 -3.93 17.58
CA VAL A 175 -21.86 -2.75 16.85
C VAL A 175 -21.85 -1.51 17.75
N GLN A 176 -22.23 -1.62 19.01
CA GLN A 176 -22.15 -0.53 19.97
C GLN A 176 -20.70 -0.04 20.12
N GLY A 177 -19.74 -0.96 20.19
CA GLY A 177 -18.32 -0.63 20.24
C GLY A 177 -17.83 0.09 18.98
N LEU A 178 -18.32 -0.30 17.80
CA LEU A 178 -17.99 0.39 16.55
C LEU A 178 -18.45 1.85 16.52
N LEU A 179 -19.54 2.18 17.19
CA LEU A 179 -20.09 3.53 17.22
C LEU A 179 -19.53 4.38 18.37
N TYR A 180 -18.90 3.73 19.37
CA TYR A 180 -18.39 4.42 20.54
C TYR A 180 -17.19 5.30 20.22
N ASP A 181 -17.23 6.58 20.61
CA ASP A 181 -16.14 7.59 20.45
C ASP A 181 -15.51 7.59 19.05
N PHE A 182 -16.33 7.67 18.01
CA PHE A 182 -15.83 7.68 16.64
C PHE A 182 -15.19 9.03 16.29
N ARG A 183 -13.92 9.00 15.91
CA ARG A 183 -13.14 10.18 15.49
C ARG A 183 -12.94 10.18 13.99
N PRO A 184 -13.57 11.09 13.22
CA PRO A 184 -13.42 11.15 11.77
C PRO A 184 -11.98 11.37 11.30
N TYR A 185 -11.15 12.01 12.13
CA TYR A 185 -9.74 12.26 11.84
C TYR A 185 -8.95 10.96 11.63
N SER A 186 -9.28 9.87 12.32
CA SER A 186 -8.63 8.57 12.17
C SER A 186 -8.70 8.04 10.73
N ILE A 187 -9.81 8.28 10.02
CA ILE A 187 -9.93 7.91 8.60
C ILE A 187 -9.01 8.76 7.74
N THR A 188 -8.98 10.08 7.96
CA THR A 188 -8.11 10.99 7.20
C THR A 188 -6.63 10.61 7.39
N TYR A 189 -6.25 10.29 8.60
CA TYR A 189 -4.92 9.78 8.95
C TYR A 189 -4.56 8.54 8.13
N THR A 190 -5.43 7.54 8.09
CA THR A 190 -5.23 6.30 7.33
C THR A 190 -5.07 6.57 5.83
N LEU A 191 -5.89 7.47 5.27
CA LEU A 191 -5.82 7.84 3.85
C LEU A 191 -4.50 8.52 3.50
N ILE A 192 -4.01 9.42 4.35
CA ILE A 192 -2.71 10.09 4.18
C ILE A 192 -1.58 9.04 4.22
N LYS A 193 -1.56 8.16 5.24
CA LYS A 193 -0.57 7.07 5.35
C LYS A 193 -0.56 6.24 4.07
N MET A 194 -1.73 5.81 3.63
CA MET A 194 -1.83 4.93 2.47
C MET A 194 -1.41 5.61 1.16
N ALA A 195 -1.67 6.91 0.98
CA ALA A 195 -1.20 7.67 -0.17
C ALA A 195 0.34 7.79 -0.19
N VAL A 196 0.96 8.03 0.98
CA VAL A 196 2.41 8.06 1.12
C VAL A 196 3.02 6.69 0.84
N PHE A 197 2.44 5.63 1.38
CA PHE A 197 2.91 4.26 1.14
C PHE A 197 2.78 3.84 -0.33
N ALA A 198 1.70 4.24 -1.00
CA ALA A 198 1.53 4.04 -2.44
C ALA A 198 2.66 4.68 -3.25
N PHE A 199 3.03 5.92 -2.91
CA PHE A 199 4.16 6.60 -3.52
C PHE A 199 5.48 5.86 -3.27
N ILE A 200 5.75 5.44 -2.04
CA ILE A 200 6.96 4.69 -1.65
C ILE A 200 7.06 3.39 -2.44
N ILE A 201 6.00 2.58 -2.44
CA ILE A 201 5.95 1.29 -3.16
C ILE A 201 6.28 1.50 -4.64
N THR A 202 5.57 2.42 -5.27
CA THR A 202 5.66 2.59 -6.73
C THR A 202 7.00 3.19 -7.15
N SER A 203 7.48 4.21 -6.45
CA SER A 203 8.73 4.90 -6.79
C SER A 203 9.95 4.02 -6.57
N ILE A 204 10.01 3.28 -5.45
CA ILE A 204 11.11 2.36 -5.16
C ILE A 204 11.10 1.18 -6.12
N SER A 205 9.94 0.59 -6.37
CA SER A 205 9.83 -0.55 -7.28
C SER A 205 10.22 -0.15 -8.72
N ALA A 206 9.74 1.00 -9.17
CA ALA A 206 10.13 1.55 -10.47
C ALA A 206 11.64 1.83 -10.55
N PHE A 207 12.25 2.34 -9.48
CA PHE A 207 13.68 2.60 -9.43
C PHE A 207 14.50 1.31 -9.60
N TYR A 208 14.17 0.24 -8.88
CA TYR A 208 14.87 -1.03 -9.02
C TYR A 208 14.66 -1.66 -10.40
N GLY A 209 13.44 -1.63 -10.93
CA GLY A 209 13.15 -2.11 -12.27
C GLY A 209 13.90 -1.32 -13.36
N TYR A 210 13.87 0.01 -13.29
CA TYR A 210 14.51 0.89 -14.26
C TYR A 210 16.04 0.76 -14.31
N ASN A 211 16.67 0.38 -13.20
CA ASN A 211 18.10 0.15 -13.10
C ASN A 211 18.50 -1.34 -13.24
N ALA A 212 17.58 -2.23 -13.55
CA ALA A 212 17.89 -3.63 -13.80
C ALA A 212 18.81 -3.76 -15.02
N ARG A 213 19.81 -4.67 -14.94
CA ARG A 213 20.80 -4.89 -16.01
C ARG A 213 21.10 -6.38 -16.09
N GLY A 214 21.29 -6.87 -17.30
CA GLY A 214 21.69 -8.25 -17.53
C GLY A 214 20.56 -9.08 -18.12
N ASN A 215 20.20 -10.18 -17.48
CA ASN A 215 19.23 -11.16 -17.97
C ASN A 215 17.93 -11.18 -17.16
N SER A 216 16.99 -12.05 -17.54
CA SER A 216 15.71 -12.21 -16.85
C SER A 216 15.83 -12.61 -15.37
N LEU A 217 16.91 -13.29 -14.97
CA LEU A 217 17.18 -13.63 -13.57
C LEU A 217 17.42 -12.35 -12.73
N GLU A 218 18.12 -11.38 -13.31
CA GLU A 218 18.36 -10.09 -12.64
C GLU A 218 17.07 -9.27 -12.46
N VAL A 219 16.09 -9.41 -13.34
CA VAL A 219 14.77 -8.81 -13.15
C VAL A 219 14.08 -9.39 -11.90
N GLY A 220 14.16 -10.70 -11.71
CA GLY A 220 13.64 -11.36 -10.50
C GLY A 220 14.34 -10.86 -9.23
N THR A 221 15.68 -10.71 -9.26
CA THR A 221 16.42 -10.18 -8.10
C THR A 221 16.11 -8.70 -7.86
N ALA A 222 15.95 -7.90 -8.90
CA ALA A 222 15.53 -6.50 -8.78
C ALA A 222 14.14 -6.37 -8.16
N SER A 223 13.20 -7.22 -8.55
CA SER A 223 11.86 -7.31 -7.98
C SER A 223 11.91 -7.63 -6.48
N THR A 224 12.66 -8.64 -6.08
CA THR A 224 12.81 -8.99 -4.65
C THR A 224 13.44 -7.84 -3.85
N ARG A 225 14.50 -7.21 -4.38
CA ARG A 225 15.14 -6.05 -3.73
C ARG A 225 14.18 -4.86 -3.62
N ALA A 226 13.34 -4.64 -4.60
CA ALA A 226 12.32 -3.59 -4.59
C ALA A 226 11.31 -3.81 -3.45
N VAL A 227 10.79 -5.04 -3.30
CA VAL A 227 9.86 -5.40 -2.23
C VAL A 227 10.49 -5.19 -0.86
N VAL A 228 11.70 -5.69 -0.63
CA VAL A 228 12.40 -5.55 0.65
C VAL A 228 12.67 -4.08 0.97
N ALA A 229 13.19 -3.32 0.01
CA ALA A 229 13.51 -1.91 0.21
C ALA A 229 12.24 -1.07 0.48
N SER A 230 11.16 -1.28 -0.29
CA SER A 230 9.90 -0.56 -0.06
C SER A 230 9.30 -0.92 1.30
N SER A 231 9.34 -2.19 1.72
CA SER A 231 8.83 -2.62 3.02
C SER A 231 9.58 -1.96 4.18
N ILE A 232 10.91 -1.87 4.11
CA ILE A 232 11.73 -1.19 5.14
C ILE A 232 11.36 0.29 5.20
N VAL A 233 11.25 0.95 4.04
CA VAL A 233 10.92 2.38 4.00
C VAL A 233 9.48 2.64 4.46
N ILE A 234 8.52 1.74 4.14
CA ILE A 234 7.15 1.82 4.67
C ILE A 234 7.16 1.82 6.19
N LEU A 235 7.86 0.86 6.84
CA LEU A 235 7.91 0.76 8.30
C LEU A 235 8.55 2.00 8.94
N LEU A 236 9.58 2.56 8.32
CA LEU A 236 10.19 3.81 8.80
C LEU A 236 9.23 5.00 8.69
N PHE A 237 8.56 5.13 7.54
CA PHE A 237 7.57 6.20 7.35
C PHE A 237 6.31 5.99 8.17
N ASP A 238 5.94 4.76 8.46
CA ASP A 238 4.83 4.43 9.35
C ASP A 238 5.05 5.02 10.75
N LEU A 239 6.22 4.78 11.32
CA LEU A 239 6.62 5.34 12.61
C LEU A 239 6.62 6.88 12.59
N ILE A 240 7.20 7.49 11.54
CA ILE A 240 7.28 8.96 11.41
C ILE A 240 5.87 9.56 11.27
N LEU A 241 5.04 9.00 10.38
CA LEU A 241 3.69 9.51 10.15
C LEU A 241 2.79 9.35 11.38
N THR A 242 2.91 8.23 12.09
CA THR A 242 2.18 8.00 13.34
C THR A 242 2.57 9.05 14.38
N GLN A 243 3.86 9.34 14.54
CA GLN A 243 4.32 10.34 15.49
C GLN A 243 3.90 11.77 15.10
N VAL A 244 3.95 12.12 13.82
CA VAL A 244 3.63 13.49 13.36
C VAL A 244 2.13 13.76 13.29
N LEU A 245 1.31 12.75 13.00
CA LEU A 245 -0.13 12.92 12.74
C LEU A 245 -1.01 12.57 13.94
N LEU A 246 -0.55 11.72 14.88
CA LEU A 246 -1.34 11.28 16.04
C LEU A 246 -0.87 11.89 17.36
N ILE A 247 0.36 12.35 17.45
CA ILE A 247 0.95 13.01 18.62
C ILE A 247 1.15 14.50 18.33
#